data_df4d0f911c1ef2a5bfecf2cb47e9f251
#
_entry.id   df4d0f911c1ef2a5bfecf2cb47e9f251
#
_cell.length_a   1.000
_cell.length_b   1.000
_cell.length_c   1.000
_cell.angle_alpha   90.00
_cell.angle_beta   90.00
_cell.angle_gamma   90.00
#
_symmetry.space_group_name_H-M   'P 1'
#
loop_
_entity.id
_entity.type
_entity.pdbx_description
1 polymer ?
#
loop_
_entity_poly.entity_id
_entity_poly.type
_entity_poly.pdbx_seq_one_letter_code
_entity_poly.pdbx_strand_id
1 'polypeptide(L)'
;VTGRVAVITAWSRDREDHLLRQRRFLSSVSAPGTEILRVDVGLDADPAATPPGVVAGHVAPGPHGVRVGAARNEGARIALDHGAEVLVFLDVDCLPGPELLRRYVEVLRGHPSDIACGPVTYLASVERPGRPDQLDAMTRPHPARPSPAPGESRPGSSTEYDLFWSLSFAVTADTWRRLGGFDEAYEGYGAEDTDFARRARASGVGLRWVGGAHAYHQWHPAGSPPWHHLDDILRNGALFARAWGEWPMRGWIDAFVAAGAVEEHAGGFRRAAV
;
A
#
# COMPACT_ATOMS: atom_id res chain seq x y z
N VAL A 1 4.83 9.93 -21.02
CA VAL A 1 3.48 9.86 -20.46
C VAL A 1 3.00 11.29 -20.27
N THR A 2 2.10 11.77 -21.12
CA THR A 2 1.38 13.05 -20.99
C THR A 2 -0.08 12.77 -20.62
N GLY A 3 -0.33 11.63 -19.99
CA GLY A 3 -1.63 11.04 -19.78
C GLY A 3 -2.18 11.23 -18.36
N ARG A 4 -3.27 10.51 -18.08
CA ARG A 4 -3.95 10.54 -16.79
C ARG A 4 -3.25 9.67 -15.76
N VAL A 5 -3.08 10.20 -14.55
CA VAL A 5 -2.61 9.46 -13.37
C VAL A 5 -3.78 9.25 -12.44
N ALA A 6 -4.00 8.02 -11.99
CA ALA A 6 -4.98 7.73 -10.96
C ALA A 6 -4.30 7.58 -9.60
N VAL A 7 -4.87 8.20 -8.57
CA VAL A 7 -4.55 7.93 -7.17
C VAL A 7 -5.67 7.08 -6.59
N ILE A 8 -5.34 5.87 -6.14
CA ILE A 8 -6.25 4.84 -5.68
C ILE A 8 -6.09 4.68 -4.18
N THR A 9 -7.17 4.82 -3.44
CA THR A 9 -7.21 4.70 -1.98
C THR A 9 -8.30 3.73 -1.56
N ALA A 10 -7.94 2.65 -0.89
CA ALA A 10 -8.88 1.78 -0.18
C ALA A 10 -9.10 2.35 1.24
N TRP A 11 -10.36 2.43 1.69
CA TRP A 11 -10.68 3.04 2.98
C TRP A 11 -11.84 2.33 3.69
N SER A 12 -11.86 2.40 5.02
CA SER A 12 -12.94 1.92 5.88
C SER A 12 -13.50 3.08 6.72
N ARG A 13 -14.69 2.91 7.24
CA ARG A 13 -15.40 3.97 7.99
C ARG A 13 -14.61 4.48 9.19
N ASP A 14 -13.92 3.62 9.89
CA ASP A 14 -13.05 3.98 11.02
C ASP A 14 -11.84 4.84 10.62
N ARG A 15 -11.56 4.96 9.32
CA ARG A 15 -10.48 5.76 8.72
C ARG A 15 -10.97 7.01 7.98
N GLU A 16 -12.22 7.40 8.11
CA GLU A 16 -12.80 8.54 7.38
C GLU A 16 -12.03 9.85 7.63
N ASP A 17 -11.63 10.12 8.87
CA ASP A 17 -10.83 11.32 9.20
C ASP A 17 -9.46 11.31 8.48
N HIS A 18 -8.84 10.15 8.32
CA HIS A 18 -7.59 10.00 7.56
C HIS A 18 -7.83 10.28 6.07
N LEU A 19 -8.90 9.73 5.50
CA LEU A 19 -9.30 9.97 4.12
C LEU A 19 -9.55 11.45 3.83
N LEU A 20 -10.30 12.13 4.69
CA LEU A 20 -10.60 13.55 4.54
C LEU A 20 -9.33 14.41 4.60
N ARG A 21 -8.37 14.05 5.44
CA ARG A 21 -7.08 14.73 5.51
C ARG A 21 -6.24 14.42 4.27
N GLN A 22 -6.14 13.15 3.86
CA GLN A 22 -5.43 12.76 2.63
C GLN A 22 -5.97 13.51 1.40
N ARG A 23 -7.29 13.58 1.24
CA ARG A 23 -7.93 14.32 0.13
C ARG A 23 -7.52 15.79 0.08
N ARG A 24 -7.42 16.46 1.24
CA ARG A 24 -6.92 17.85 1.32
C ARG A 24 -5.47 17.95 0.85
N PHE A 25 -4.62 17.04 1.25
CA PHE A 25 -3.23 17.01 0.81
C PHE A 25 -3.11 16.73 -0.69
N LEU A 26 -3.85 15.75 -1.20
CA LEU A 26 -3.88 15.42 -2.63
C LEU A 26 -4.35 16.61 -3.50
N SER A 27 -5.20 17.50 -2.99
CA SER A 27 -5.61 18.69 -3.74
C SER A 27 -4.49 19.73 -3.92
N SER A 28 -3.43 19.64 -3.13
CA SER A 28 -2.26 20.51 -3.19
C SER A 28 -1.06 19.89 -3.88
N VAL A 29 -1.14 18.59 -4.24
CA VAL A 29 -0.07 17.86 -4.92
C VAL A 29 -0.38 17.84 -6.41
N SER A 30 0.62 18.11 -7.24
CA SER A 30 0.48 18.14 -8.69
C SER A 30 1.57 17.30 -9.39
N ALA A 31 1.28 16.91 -10.60
CA ALA A 31 2.26 16.39 -11.55
C ALA A 31 2.09 17.21 -12.84
N PRO A 32 3.02 18.13 -13.17
CA PRO A 32 2.88 19.02 -14.30
C PRO A 32 2.58 18.30 -15.62
N GLY A 33 1.58 18.78 -16.37
CA GLY A 33 1.17 18.18 -17.63
C GLY A 33 0.39 16.85 -17.47
N THR A 34 -0.15 16.58 -16.29
CA THR A 34 -0.86 15.32 -15.96
C THR A 34 -2.23 15.64 -15.36
N GLU A 35 -3.24 14.96 -15.83
CA GLU A 35 -4.56 14.95 -15.21
C GLU A 35 -4.60 13.93 -14.06
N ILE A 36 -5.03 14.35 -12.88
CA ILE A 36 -5.11 13.48 -11.70
C ILE A 36 -6.56 13.04 -11.51
N LEU A 37 -6.80 11.75 -11.65
CA LEU A 37 -8.04 11.06 -11.26
C LEU A 37 -7.89 10.54 -9.83
N ARG A 38 -8.88 10.76 -8.98
CA ARG A 38 -8.95 10.16 -7.64
C ARG A 38 -9.98 9.05 -7.63
N VAL A 39 -9.58 7.90 -7.11
CA VAL A 39 -10.45 6.71 -7.00
C VAL A 39 -10.43 6.25 -5.55
N ASP A 40 -11.55 6.40 -4.86
CA ASP A 40 -11.70 5.98 -3.46
C ASP A 40 -12.59 4.74 -3.39
N VAL A 41 -12.09 3.65 -2.82
CA VAL A 41 -12.81 2.37 -2.73
C VAL A 41 -13.13 2.06 -1.28
N GLY A 42 -14.43 2.01 -0.95
CA GLY A 42 -14.92 1.64 0.39
C GLY A 42 -14.80 0.14 0.65
N LEU A 43 -14.38 -0.24 1.86
CA LEU A 43 -14.21 -1.63 2.31
C LEU A 43 -15.40 -2.13 3.14
N ASP A 44 -16.11 -1.23 3.81
CA ASP A 44 -17.22 -1.54 4.74
C ASP A 44 -18.37 -0.54 4.66
N ALA A 45 -18.24 0.45 3.80
CA ALA A 45 -19.24 1.48 3.60
C ALA A 45 -19.28 1.92 2.14
N ASP A 46 -20.48 2.07 1.60
CA ASP A 46 -20.68 2.84 0.38
C ASP A 46 -20.32 4.30 0.65
N PRO A 47 -19.53 4.93 -0.22
CA PRO A 47 -19.27 6.35 -0.13
C PRO A 47 -20.58 7.12 -0.41
N ALA A 48 -21.33 7.42 0.65
CA ALA A 48 -22.64 8.08 0.56
C ALA A 48 -22.57 9.50 -0.05
N ALA A 49 -21.39 10.11 -0.07
CA ALA A 49 -21.14 11.38 -0.73
C ALA A 49 -19.72 11.44 -1.27
N THR A 50 -19.57 11.31 -2.57
CA THR A 50 -18.27 11.45 -3.24
C THR A 50 -18.07 12.93 -3.59
N PRO A 51 -16.98 13.56 -3.15
CA PRO A 51 -16.68 14.93 -3.55
C PRO A 51 -16.51 15.07 -5.06
N PRO A 52 -16.76 16.25 -5.64
CA PRO A 52 -16.48 16.49 -7.05
C PRO A 52 -15.03 16.12 -7.41
N GLY A 53 -14.86 15.42 -8.54
CA GLY A 53 -13.55 14.98 -9.04
C GLY A 53 -12.99 13.71 -8.37
N VAL A 54 -13.79 13.02 -7.57
CA VAL A 54 -13.48 11.68 -7.04
C VAL A 54 -14.44 10.67 -7.64
N VAL A 55 -13.94 9.54 -8.11
CA VAL A 55 -14.73 8.38 -8.51
C VAL A 55 -14.75 7.38 -7.36
N ALA A 56 -15.93 6.89 -7.00
CA ALA A 56 -16.08 5.96 -5.91
C ALA A 56 -16.25 4.53 -6.41
N GLY A 57 -15.66 3.59 -5.66
CA GLY A 57 -15.90 2.15 -5.76
C GLY A 57 -16.26 1.57 -4.40
N HIS A 58 -16.70 0.31 -4.39
CA HIS A 58 -16.99 -0.42 -3.16
C HIS A 58 -16.66 -1.90 -3.32
N VAL A 59 -16.06 -2.48 -2.30
CA VAL A 59 -15.83 -3.92 -2.19
C VAL A 59 -16.32 -4.38 -0.83
N ALA A 60 -17.35 -5.23 -0.83
CA ALA A 60 -17.90 -5.77 0.40
C ALA A 60 -16.85 -6.64 1.14
N PRO A 61 -16.87 -6.64 2.48
CA PRO A 61 -16.07 -7.57 3.26
C PRO A 61 -16.33 -9.02 2.87
N GLY A 62 -15.31 -9.85 2.96
CA GLY A 62 -15.41 -11.29 2.82
C GLY A 62 -15.76 -11.97 4.16
N PRO A 63 -15.85 -13.30 4.18
CA PRO A 63 -16.16 -14.06 5.39
C PRO A 63 -15.13 -13.90 6.53
N HIS A 64 -13.93 -13.42 6.21
CA HIS A 64 -12.84 -13.26 7.17
C HIS A 64 -12.40 -11.80 7.37
N GLY A 65 -13.14 -10.84 6.86
CA GLY A 65 -12.86 -9.42 7.08
C GLY A 65 -12.74 -8.60 5.81
N VAL A 66 -12.10 -7.44 5.94
CA VAL A 66 -11.92 -6.51 4.83
C VAL A 66 -11.01 -7.09 3.74
N ARG A 67 -11.25 -6.71 2.49
CA ARG A 67 -10.54 -7.23 1.30
C ARG A 67 -9.73 -6.12 0.64
N VAL A 68 -8.62 -5.72 1.30
CA VAL A 68 -7.81 -4.58 0.85
C VAL A 68 -7.22 -4.82 -0.55
N GLY A 69 -6.72 -6.03 -0.82
CA GLY A 69 -6.23 -6.41 -2.16
C GLY A 69 -7.31 -6.29 -3.24
N ALA A 70 -8.53 -6.79 -2.95
CA ALA A 70 -9.66 -6.66 -3.88
C ALA A 70 -10.08 -5.20 -4.09
N ALA A 71 -10.04 -4.36 -3.05
CA ALA A 71 -10.35 -2.94 -3.18
C ALA A 71 -9.29 -2.21 -4.03
N ARG A 72 -8.01 -2.55 -3.89
CA ARG A 72 -6.96 -2.02 -4.78
C ARG A 72 -7.17 -2.47 -6.22
N ASN A 73 -7.60 -3.73 -6.46
CA ASN A 73 -7.94 -4.24 -7.78
C ASN A 73 -9.13 -3.49 -8.39
N GLU A 74 -10.20 -3.30 -7.62
CA GLU A 74 -11.39 -2.56 -8.08
C GLU A 74 -11.04 -1.10 -8.40
N GLY A 75 -10.24 -0.45 -7.55
CA GLY A 75 -9.75 0.90 -7.80
C GLY A 75 -8.92 0.99 -9.08
N ALA A 76 -8.06 0.00 -9.33
CA ALA A 76 -7.29 -0.08 -10.57
C ALA A 76 -8.20 -0.29 -11.79
N ARG A 77 -9.21 -1.17 -11.70
CA ARG A 77 -10.19 -1.38 -12.77
C ARG A 77 -10.90 -0.07 -13.12
N ILE A 78 -11.42 0.64 -12.13
CA ILE A 78 -12.07 1.95 -12.32
C ILE A 78 -11.09 2.94 -12.97
N ALA A 79 -9.87 3.03 -12.48
CA ALA A 79 -8.86 3.94 -13.01
C ALA A 79 -8.54 3.64 -14.48
N LEU A 80 -8.39 2.37 -14.84
CA LEU A 80 -8.13 1.93 -16.21
C LEU A 80 -9.30 2.22 -17.15
N ASP A 81 -10.54 2.02 -16.69
CA ASP A 81 -11.76 2.33 -17.46
C ASP A 81 -11.86 3.85 -17.74
N HIS A 82 -11.27 4.69 -16.88
CA HIS A 82 -11.15 6.13 -17.07
C HIS A 82 -9.87 6.55 -17.82
N GLY A 83 -9.12 5.60 -18.39
CA GLY A 83 -7.97 5.87 -19.24
C GLY A 83 -6.70 6.26 -18.46
N ALA A 84 -6.55 5.84 -17.19
CA ALA A 84 -5.32 6.09 -16.45
C ALA A 84 -4.14 5.28 -17.05
N GLU A 85 -3.01 5.96 -17.25
CA GLU A 85 -1.76 5.37 -17.75
C GLU A 85 -0.81 5.00 -16.59
N VAL A 86 -0.92 5.70 -15.46
CA VAL A 86 -0.16 5.44 -14.24
C VAL A 86 -1.14 5.28 -13.09
N LEU A 87 -0.98 4.21 -12.33
CA LEU A 87 -1.73 3.90 -11.12
C LEU A 87 -0.84 4.16 -9.91
N VAL A 88 -1.26 5.05 -9.03
CA VAL A 88 -0.62 5.34 -7.75
C VAL A 88 -1.52 4.81 -6.65
N PHE A 89 -1.04 3.85 -5.89
CA PHE A 89 -1.73 3.33 -4.71
C PHE A 89 -1.20 4.05 -3.49
N LEU A 90 -2.11 4.57 -2.68
CA LEU A 90 -1.79 5.31 -1.48
C LEU A 90 -2.78 4.92 -0.38
N ASP A 91 -2.30 4.29 0.68
CA ASP A 91 -3.16 3.87 1.78
C ASP A 91 -3.83 5.09 2.44
N VAL A 92 -5.04 4.91 2.93
CA VAL A 92 -5.90 5.97 3.47
C VAL A 92 -5.24 6.79 4.57
N ASP A 93 -4.37 6.17 5.34
CA ASP A 93 -3.60 6.80 6.43
C ASP A 93 -2.25 7.39 5.96
N CYS A 94 -1.96 7.39 4.66
CA CYS A 94 -0.77 7.99 4.10
C CYS A 94 -1.08 9.36 3.47
N LEU A 95 -0.40 10.42 3.93
CA LEU A 95 -0.42 11.73 3.28
C LEU A 95 0.66 11.78 2.21
N PRO A 96 0.36 12.27 1.01
CA PRO A 96 1.37 12.46 -0.02
C PRO A 96 2.29 13.63 0.33
N GLY A 97 3.59 13.42 0.20
CA GLY A 97 4.55 14.52 0.16
C GLY A 97 4.37 15.37 -1.10
N PRO A 98 4.86 16.63 -1.11
CA PRO A 98 4.65 17.57 -2.22
C PRO A 98 5.08 17.03 -3.58
N GLU A 99 6.15 16.24 -3.61
CA GLU A 99 6.77 15.70 -4.81
C GLU A 99 6.32 14.29 -5.20
N LEU A 100 5.49 13.62 -4.39
CA LEU A 100 5.18 12.19 -4.53
C LEU A 100 4.70 11.84 -5.94
N LEU A 101 3.66 12.50 -6.44
CA LEU A 101 3.08 12.17 -7.74
C LEU A 101 4.05 12.49 -8.88
N ARG A 102 4.70 13.66 -8.82
CA ARG A 102 5.66 14.09 -9.82
C ARG A 102 6.81 13.09 -9.95
N ARG A 103 7.37 12.65 -8.82
CA ARG A 103 8.49 11.71 -8.80
C ARG A 103 8.10 10.32 -9.30
N TYR A 104 6.93 9.81 -8.95
CA TYR A 104 6.46 8.54 -9.49
C TYR A 104 6.28 8.60 -11.01
N VAL A 105 5.62 9.63 -11.52
CA VAL A 105 5.43 9.81 -12.97
C VAL A 105 6.76 9.95 -13.71
N GLU A 106 7.68 10.74 -13.18
CA GLU A 106 9.00 10.96 -13.78
C GLU A 106 9.80 9.66 -13.90
N VAL A 107 9.85 8.89 -12.81
CA VAL A 107 10.61 7.63 -12.78
C VAL A 107 9.98 6.57 -13.68
N LEU A 108 8.65 6.44 -13.68
CA LEU A 108 7.96 5.48 -14.54
C LEU A 108 8.01 5.82 -16.04
N ARG A 109 8.30 7.08 -16.42
CA ARG A 109 8.62 7.42 -17.81
C ARG A 109 9.92 6.76 -18.29
N GLY A 110 10.93 6.73 -17.43
CA GLY A 110 12.23 6.10 -17.75
C GLY A 110 12.25 4.58 -17.51
N HIS A 111 11.37 4.09 -16.61
CA HIS A 111 11.34 2.69 -16.17
C HIS A 111 9.89 2.16 -16.11
N PRO A 112 9.19 2.07 -17.26
CA PRO A 112 7.76 1.78 -17.31
C PRO A 112 7.40 0.37 -16.83
N SER A 113 8.37 -0.54 -16.78
CA SER A 113 8.17 -1.93 -16.37
C SER A 113 8.46 -2.18 -14.88
N ASP A 114 8.77 -1.13 -14.10
CA ASP A 114 9.08 -1.27 -12.68
C ASP A 114 7.87 -0.92 -11.80
N ILE A 115 7.88 -1.43 -10.57
CA ILE A 115 7.09 -0.92 -9.46
C ILE A 115 7.91 0.18 -8.79
N ALA A 116 7.41 1.40 -8.74
CA ALA A 116 8.05 2.52 -8.09
C ALA A 116 7.57 2.66 -6.65
N CYS A 117 8.48 2.65 -5.68
CA CYS A 117 8.21 2.75 -4.24
C CYS A 117 8.98 3.92 -3.62
N GLY A 118 8.27 4.79 -2.91
CA GLY A 118 8.85 5.90 -2.19
C GLY A 118 9.20 5.56 -0.73
N PRO A 119 10.00 6.41 -0.06
CA PRO A 119 10.19 6.32 1.38
C PRO A 119 8.93 6.68 2.14
N VAL A 120 8.85 6.23 3.39
CA VAL A 120 7.74 6.54 4.31
C VAL A 120 8.26 7.08 5.63
N THR A 121 7.57 8.06 6.19
CA THR A 121 7.70 8.52 7.57
C THR A 121 6.46 8.15 8.35
N TYR A 122 6.60 7.50 9.49
CA TYR A 122 5.52 7.30 10.45
C TYR A 122 5.45 8.52 11.36
N LEU A 123 4.36 9.27 11.29
CA LEU A 123 4.13 10.45 12.12
C LEU A 123 3.86 10.04 13.56
N ALA A 124 4.39 10.80 14.51
CA ALA A 124 4.07 10.62 15.93
C ALA A 124 2.64 11.08 16.24
N SER A 125 2.08 10.62 17.36
CA SER A 125 0.69 10.92 17.78
C SER A 125 0.38 12.42 17.91
N VAL A 126 1.42 13.21 18.22
CA VAL A 126 1.33 14.67 18.34
C VAL A 126 1.50 15.41 17.01
N GLU A 127 1.99 14.73 15.98
CA GLU A 127 2.26 15.30 14.66
C GLU A 127 1.01 15.25 13.79
N ARG A 128 0.34 16.39 13.64
CA ARG A 128 -0.88 16.52 12.85
C ARG A 128 -0.73 17.65 11.83
N PRO A 129 0.01 17.40 10.74
CA PRO A 129 0.19 18.43 9.72
C PRO A 129 -1.16 18.84 9.12
N GLY A 130 -1.38 20.14 9.01
CA GLY A 130 -2.58 20.71 8.38
C GLY A 130 -2.37 21.03 6.90
N ARG A 131 -1.09 21.14 6.46
CA ARG A 131 -0.70 21.54 5.11
C ARG A 131 0.57 20.79 4.67
N PRO A 132 0.76 20.57 3.34
CA PRO A 132 1.92 19.84 2.81
C PRO A 132 3.28 20.47 3.16
N ASP A 133 3.39 21.78 3.25
CA ASP A 133 4.63 22.50 3.58
C ASP A 133 5.15 22.21 5.01
N GLN A 134 4.31 21.66 5.87
CA GLN A 134 4.71 21.25 7.23
C GLN A 134 5.39 19.87 7.28
N LEU A 135 5.26 19.07 6.21
CA LEU A 135 5.76 17.70 6.19
C LEU A 135 7.28 17.60 6.21
N ASP A 136 7.98 18.53 5.56
CA ASP A 136 9.44 18.52 5.46
C ASP A 136 10.12 18.50 6.83
N ALA A 137 9.60 19.31 7.77
CA ALA A 137 10.12 19.34 9.14
C ALA A 137 9.88 18.04 9.93
N MET A 138 8.97 17.21 9.47
CA MET A 138 8.61 15.92 10.08
C MET A 138 9.25 14.72 9.38
N THR A 139 10.04 14.96 8.33
CA THR A 139 10.59 13.90 7.49
C THR A 139 11.65 13.08 8.23
N ARG A 140 11.33 11.83 8.49
CA ARG A 140 12.19 10.80 9.09
C ARG A 140 11.93 9.46 8.40
N PRO A 141 12.63 9.16 7.28
CA PRO A 141 12.42 7.92 6.55
C PRO A 141 12.56 6.70 7.45
N HIS A 142 11.66 5.75 7.32
CA HIS A 142 11.69 4.52 8.09
C HIS A 142 12.97 3.73 7.80
N PRO A 143 13.79 3.37 8.82
CA PRO A 143 15.14 2.83 8.61
C PRO A 143 15.18 1.46 7.94
N ALA A 144 14.08 0.68 7.98
CA ALA A 144 14.02 -0.62 7.33
C ALA A 144 13.85 -0.54 5.81
N ARG A 145 13.55 0.64 5.24
CA ARG A 145 13.32 0.79 3.80
C ARG A 145 14.36 1.71 3.17
N PRO A 146 14.79 1.40 1.93
CA PRO A 146 15.68 2.30 1.19
C PRO A 146 15.05 3.68 0.99
N SER A 147 15.86 4.70 1.19
CA SER A 147 15.48 6.11 0.98
C SER A 147 16.57 6.83 0.17
N PRO A 148 16.56 6.70 -1.17
CA PRO A 148 17.47 7.47 -2.03
C PRO A 148 17.28 8.98 -1.80
N ALA A 149 18.30 9.76 -2.11
CA ALA A 149 18.21 11.21 -2.01
C ALA A 149 17.09 11.77 -2.91
N PRO A 150 16.48 12.91 -2.55
CA PRO A 150 15.49 13.56 -3.40
C PRO A 150 16.02 13.75 -4.83
N GLY A 151 15.24 13.34 -5.82
CA GLY A 151 15.65 13.37 -7.23
C GLY A 151 16.30 12.10 -7.74
N GLU A 152 16.83 11.25 -6.87
CA GLU A 152 17.44 9.98 -7.25
C GLU A 152 16.42 8.84 -7.32
N SER A 153 16.79 7.76 -8.00
CA SER A 153 16.12 6.45 -7.92
C SER A 153 17.12 5.34 -8.15
N ARG A 154 16.88 4.18 -7.56
CA ARG A 154 17.69 2.98 -7.77
C ARG A 154 16.86 1.71 -7.88
N PRO A 155 17.32 0.70 -8.65
CA PRO A 155 16.67 -0.61 -8.63
C PRO A 155 16.77 -1.23 -7.24
N GLY A 156 15.74 -1.98 -6.86
CA GLY A 156 15.75 -2.85 -5.70
C GLY A 156 16.51 -4.14 -5.99
N SER A 157 17.19 -4.69 -4.98
CA SER A 157 17.77 -6.03 -5.06
C SER A 157 16.68 -7.11 -4.94
N SER A 158 17.03 -8.35 -5.23
CA SER A 158 16.09 -9.49 -5.14
C SER A 158 15.52 -9.70 -3.73
N THR A 159 16.26 -9.34 -2.70
CA THR A 159 15.83 -9.44 -1.29
C THR A 159 14.98 -8.26 -0.84
N GLU A 160 15.05 -7.12 -1.53
CA GLU A 160 14.29 -5.94 -1.16
C GLU A 160 12.81 -5.99 -1.57
N TYR A 161 12.38 -6.99 -2.34
CA TYR A 161 10.96 -7.20 -2.61
C TYR A 161 10.16 -7.50 -1.33
N ASP A 162 10.77 -8.12 -0.32
CA ASP A 162 10.14 -8.34 0.99
C ASP A 162 9.99 -7.04 1.82
N LEU A 163 10.61 -5.93 1.36
CA LEU A 163 10.41 -4.58 1.91
C LEU A 163 9.35 -3.77 1.15
N PHE A 164 8.69 -4.37 0.16
CA PHE A 164 7.54 -3.78 -0.49
C PHE A 164 6.37 -3.74 0.48
N TRP A 165 6.11 -2.57 1.01
CA TRP A 165 4.89 -2.28 1.76
C TRP A 165 3.98 -1.48 0.84
N SER A 166 2.81 -1.99 0.57
CA SER A 166 1.89 -1.45 -0.43
C SER A 166 1.25 -0.10 -0.04
N LEU A 167 1.67 0.48 1.08
CA LEU A 167 1.14 1.75 1.61
C LEU A 167 1.32 2.95 0.65
N SER A 168 2.35 2.93 -0.21
CA SER A 168 2.57 3.91 -1.26
C SER A 168 3.46 3.33 -2.35
N PHE A 169 2.90 3.16 -3.55
CA PHE A 169 3.65 2.72 -4.74
C PHE A 169 2.94 3.15 -6.01
N ALA A 170 3.65 3.08 -7.13
CA ALA A 170 3.09 3.37 -8.44
C ALA A 170 3.55 2.35 -9.49
N VAL A 171 2.70 2.11 -10.48
CA VAL A 171 2.99 1.27 -11.66
C VAL A 171 2.33 1.88 -12.90
N THR A 172 2.84 1.54 -14.09
CA THR A 172 2.11 1.82 -15.32
C THR A 172 0.91 0.88 -15.49
N ALA A 173 -0.10 1.31 -16.24
CA ALA A 173 -1.26 0.48 -16.59
C ALA A 173 -0.85 -0.87 -17.20
N ASP A 174 0.15 -0.89 -18.06
CA ASP A 174 0.62 -2.10 -18.72
C ASP A 174 1.34 -3.05 -17.75
N THR A 175 2.16 -2.52 -16.85
CA THR A 175 2.79 -3.33 -15.79
C THR A 175 1.74 -3.89 -14.83
N TRP A 176 0.71 -3.10 -14.46
CA TRP A 176 -0.40 -3.59 -13.65
C TRP A 176 -1.15 -4.75 -14.32
N ARG A 177 -1.51 -4.62 -15.60
CA ARG A 177 -2.17 -5.70 -16.35
C ARG A 177 -1.32 -6.97 -16.41
N ARG A 178 0.00 -6.83 -16.60
CA ARG A 178 0.94 -7.96 -16.61
C ARG A 178 1.01 -8.66 -15.25
N LEU A 179 0.92 -7.92 -14.14
CA LEU A 179 0.95 -8.48 -12.78
C LEU A 179 -0.37 -9.17 -12.39
N GLY A 180 -1.49 -8.75 -12.99
CA GLY A 180 -2.82 -9.29 -12.69
C GLY A 180 -3.40 -8.83 -11.35
N GLY A 181 -2.85 -7.79 -10.73
CA GLY A 181 -3.35 -7.24 -9.46
C GLY A 181 -2.94 -8.05 -8.23
N PHE A 182 -3.58 -7.77 -7.09
CA PHE A 182 -3.44 -8.50 -5.84
C PHE A 182 -4.22 -9.83 -5.87
N ASP A 183 -3.76 -10.84 -5.14
CA ASP A 183 -4.55 -12.05 -4.92
C ASP A 183 -5.68 -11.76 -3.93
N GLU A 184 -6.92 -11.93 -4.37
CA GLU A 184 -8.12 -11.61 -3.59
C GLU A 184 -8.48 -12.66 -2.54
N ALA A 185 -7.73 -13.77 -2.47
CA ALA A 185 -7.89 -14.77 -1.43
C ALA A 185 -7.38 -14.29 -0.06
N TYR A 186 -6.55 -13.23 -0.04
CA TYR A 186 -6.14 -12.60 1.21
C TYR A 186 -7.25 -11.69 1.73
N GLU A 187 -7.77 -12.02 2.91
CA GLU A 187 -8.79 -11.26 3.63
C GLU A 187 -8.27 -10.85 5.01
N GLY A 188 -8.76 -9.75 5.58
CA GLY A 188 -8.27 -9.20 6.83
C GLY A 188 -6.89 -8.62 6.68
N TYR A 189 -5.94 -9.01 7.54
CA TYR A 189 -4.64 -8.35 7.66
C TYR A 189 -3.47 -9.25 7.27
N GLY A 190 -2.60 -8.74 6.40
CA GLY A 190 -1.22 -9.19 6.19
C GLY A 190 -1.03 -10.19 5.05
N ALA A 191 0.20 -10.22 4.54
CA ALA A 191 0.77 -11.06 3.49
C ALA A 191 0.37 -10.73 2.04
N GLU A 192 -0.70 -10.00 1.78
CA GLU A 192 -1.14 -9.66 0.42
C GLU A 192 -0.12 -8.82 -0.35
N ASP A 193 0.57 -7.92 0.35
CA ASP A 193 1.61 -7.05 -0.21
C ASP A 193 2.89 -7.82 -0.52
N THR A 194 3.32 -8.69 0.38
CA THR A 194 4.49 -9.54 0.18
C THR A 194 4.25 -10.54 -0.96
N ASP A 195 3.05 -11.12 -1.06
CA ASP A 195 2.65 -11.98 -2.18
C ASP A 195 2.72 -11.23 -3.51
N PHE A 196 2.12 -10.04 -3.57
CA PHE A 196 2.15 -9.20 -4.77
C PHE A 196 3.59 -8.89 -5.21
N ALA A 197 4.46 -8.51 -4.28
CA ALA A 197 5.87 -8.24 -4.59
C ALA A 197 6.62 -9.48 -5.08
N ARG A 198 6.38 -10.66 -4.49
CA ARG A 198 7.00 -11.90 -4.93
C ARG A 198 6.53 -12.35 -6.31
N ARG A 199 5.23 -12.19 -6.61
CA ARG A 199 4.72 -12.43 -7.98
C ARG A 199 5.33 -11.46 -8.98
N ALA A 200 5.52 -10.20 -8.61
CA ALA A 200 6.21 -9.22 -9.44
C ALA A 200 7.65 -9.66 -9.75
N ARG A 201 8.41 -10.08 -8.73
CA ARG A 201 9.77 -10.62 -8.90
C ARG A 201 9.78 -11.84 -9.82
N ALA A 202 8.89 -12.79 -9.59
CA ALA A 202 8.79 -14.01 -10.38
C ALA A 202 8.44 -13.74 -11.86
N SER A 203 7.69 -12.66 -12.12
CA SER A 203 7.32 -12.20 -13.47
C SER A 203 8.36 -11.28 -14.12
N GLY A 204 9.52 -11.06 -13.48
CA GLY A 204 10.57 -10.18 -13.98
C GLY A 204 10.20 -8.69 -13.99
N VAL A 205 9.21 -8.27 -13.17
CA VAL A 205 8.87 -6.86 -12.96
C VAL A 205 9.85 -6.27 -11.93
N GLY A 206 10.53 -5.18 -12.29
CA GLY A 206 11.51 -4.52 -11.42
C GLY A 206 10.87 -3.85 -10.22
N LEU A 207 11.57 -3.81 -9.10
CA LEU A 207 11.28 -2.91 -7.97
C LEU A 207 12.25 -1.74 -8.03
N ARG A 208 11.75 -0.52 -7.82
CA ARG A 208 12.57 0.69 -7.86
C ARG A 208 12.26 1.61 -6.69
N TRP A 209 13.28 1.97 -5.93
CA TRP A 209 13.18 2.94 -4.86
C TRP A 209 13.34 4.36 -5.38
N VAL A 210 12.42 5.26 -5.01
CA VAL A 210 12.27 6.60 -5.61
C VAL A 210 12.40 7.67 -4.54
N GLY A 211 13.54 8.33 -4.50
CA GLY A 211 13.77 9.48 -3.61
C GLY A 211 12.89 10.67 -3.97
N GLY A 212 12.32 11.30 -2.95
CA GLY A 212 11.35 12.40 -3.08
C GLY A 212 9.90 11.97 -3.25
N ALA A 213 9.60 10.71 -3.61
CA ALA A 213 8.22 10.19 -3.61
C ALA A 213 7.80 9.79 -2.19
N HIS A 214 7.87 10.73 -1.24
CA HIS A 214 7.70 10.48 0.18
C HIS A 214 6.23 10.40 0.56
N ALA A 215 5.84 9.37 1.35
CA ALA A 215 4.55 9.26 2.00
C ALA A 215 4.70 9.44 3.52
N TYR A 216 3.68 10.01 4.17
CA TYR A 216 3.67 10.25 5.62
C TYR A 216 2.49 9.51 6.23
N HIS A 217 2.80 8.42 6.92
CA HIS A 217 1.79 7.59 7.57
C HIS A 217 1.26 8.29 8.81
N GLN A 218 -0.02 8.61 8.81
CA GLN A 218 -0.71 9.27 9.92
C GLN A 218 -0.78 8.32 11.11
N TRP A 219 -0.54 8.86 12.28
CA TRP A 219 -0.59 8.07 13.50
C TRP A 219 -2.00 7.52 13.77
N HIS A 220 -2.06 6.27 14.11
CA HIS A 220 -3.20 5.62 14.75
C HIS A 220 -2.70 4.58 15.76
N PRO A 221 -3.51 4.20 16.76
CA PRO A 221 -3.14 3.12 17.67
C PRO A 221 -2.83 1.83 16.91
N ALA A 222 -1.64 1.30 17.11
CA ALA A 222 -1.21 0.03 16.53
C ALA A 222 -0.38 -0.74 17.57
N GLY A 223 -0.61 -2.05 17.66
CA GLY A 223 0.23 -2.95 18.47
C GLY A 223 1.33 -3.60 17.62
N SER A 224 2.46 -3.90 18.25
CA SER A 224 3.50 -4.73 17.65
C SER A 224 3.90 -5.81 18.64
N PRO A 225 3.58 -7.08 18.40
CA PRO A 225 2.81 -7.59 17.26
C PRO A 225 1.34 -7.16 17.30
N PRO A 226 0.64 -7.19 16.15
CA PRO A 226 -0.77 -6.76 16.05
C PRO A 226 -1.72 -7.87 16.53
N TRP A 227 -1.87 -7.99 17.84
CA TRP A 227 -2.62 -9.07 18.52
C TRP A 227 -4.06 -9.26 18.01
N HIS A 228 -4.74 -8.18 17.68
CA HIS A 228 -6.12 -8.22 17.18
C HIS A 228 -6.25 -8.81 15.77
N HIS A 229 -5.13 -8.96 15.05
CA HIS A 229 -5.04 -9.58 13.73
C HIS A 229 -4.42 -10.98 13.75
N LEU A 230 -4.25 -11.61 14.92
CA LEU A 230 -3.59 -12.91 15.05
C LEU A 230 -4.20 -13.97 14.12
N ASP A 231 -5.53 -14.08 14.11
CA ASP A 231 -6.23 -15.07 13.28
C ASP A 231 -6.09 -14.79 11.77
N ASP A 232 -6.09 -13.51 11.38
CA ASP A 232 -5.82 -13.09 10.01
C ASP A 232 -4.40 -13.47 9.58
N ILE A 233 -3.41 -13.16 10.43
CA ILE A 233 -2.00 -13.46 10.19
C ILE A 233 -1.77 -14.96 10.03
N LEU A 234 -2.41 -15.79 10.86
CA LEU A 234 -2.30 -17.25 10.74
C LEU A 234 -2.95 -17.77 9.46
N ARG A 235 -4.15 -17.30 9.12
CA ARG A 235 -4.88 -17.70 7.91
C ARG A 235 -4.11 -17.28 6.65
N ASN A 236 -3.75 -16.02 6.55
CA ASN A 236 -3.03 -15.46 5.41
C ASN A 236 -1.60 -16.01 5.33
N GLY A 237 -0.95 -16.25 6.46
CA GLY A 237 0.33 -16.93 6.54
C GLY A 237 0.30 -18.35 5.98
N ALA A 238 -0.76 -19.12 6.29
CA ALA A 238 -0.95 -20.45 5.73
C ALA A 238 -1.23 -20.41 4.22
N LEU A 239 -1.98 -19.41 3.72
CA LEU A 239 -2.20 -19.21 2.29
C LEU A 239 -0.87 -18.91 1.58
N PHE A 240 -0.10 -17.98 2.11
CA PHE A 240 1.20 -17.61 1.60
C PHE A 240 2.19 -18.79 1.61
N ALA A 241 2.23 -19.56 2.70
CA ALA A 241 3.13 -20.70 2.82
C ALA A 241 2.83 -21.81 1.79
N ARG A 242 1.56 -22.00 1.42
CA ARG A 242 1.18 -22.92 0.34
C ARG A 242 1.71 -22.48 -1.03
N ALA A 243 1.75 -21.17 -1.28
CA ALA A 243 2.22 -20.62 -2.56
C ALA A 243 3.75 -20.54 -2.64
N TRP A 244 4.41 -20.19 -1.53
CA TRP A 244 5.82 -19.83 -1.52
C TRP A 244 6.73 -20.79 -0.73
N GLY A 245 6.18 -21.79 -0.02
CA GLY A 245 6.94 -22.78 0.75
C GLY A 245 7.50 -22.26 2.08
N GLU A 246 7.20 -21.02 2.47
CA GLU A 246 7.67 -20.44 3.72
C GLU A 246 6.60 -19.50 4.32
N TRP A 247 6.65 -19.30 5.63
CA TRP A 247 5.73 -18.41 6.32
C TRP A 247 6.20 -16.95 6.30
N PRO A 248 5.33 -15.98 5.96
CA PRO A 248 5.65 -14.57 6.02
C PRO A 248 5.56 -14.05 7.46
N MET A 249 5.91 -12.79 7.69
CA MET A 249 5.73 -12.10 8.99
C MET A 249 6.32 -12.85 10.20
N ARG A 250 7.46 -13.54 10.00
CA ARG A 250 8.09 -14.39 11.01
C ARG A 250 8.29 -13.69 12.35
N GLY A 251 8.68 -12.42 12.37
CA GLY A 251 8.88 -11.68 13.62
C GLY A 251 7.62 -11.59 14.49
N TRP A 252 6.45 -11.47 13.87
CA TRP A 252 5.18 -11.48 14.62
C TRP A 252 4.79 -12.89 15.06
N ILE A 253 4.95 -13.88 14.18
CA ILE A 253 4.65 -15.28 14.51
C ILE A 253 5.53 -15.74 15.67
N ASP A 254 6.83 -15.46 15.64
CA ASP A 254 7.75 -15.83 16.71
C ASP A 254 7.38 -15.14 18.03
N ALA A 255 6.91 -13.88 18.00
CA ALA A 255 6.42 -13.19 19.19
C ALA A 255 5.13 -13.81 19.75
N PHE A 256 4.20 -14.25 18.87
CA PHE A 256 2.98 -14.96 19.29
C PHE A 256 3.29 -16.34 19.87
N VAL A 257 4.27 -17.06 19.30
CA VAL A 257 4.77 -18.34 19.86
C VAL A 257 5.41 -18.12 21.23
N ALA A 258 6.29 -17.12 21.37
CA ALA A 258 6.93 -16.80 22.64
C ALA A 258 5.92 -16.42 23.75
N ALA A 259 4.80 -15.84 23.38
CA ALA A 259 3.69 -15.51 24.27
C ALA A 259 2.75 -16.69 24.55
N GLY A 260 2.96 -17.87 23.94
CA GLY A 260 2.10 -19.04 24.11
C GLY A 260 0.76 -18.97 23.40
N ALA A 261 0.54 -17.98 22.52
CA ALA A 261 -0.71 -17.81 21.80
C ALA A 261 -0.78 -18.62 20.48
N VAL A 262 0.38 -19.00 19.97
CA VAL A 262 0.56 -19.77 18.74
C VAL A 262 1.49 -20.94 19.01
N GLU A 263 1.20 -22.08 18.41
CA GLU A 263 2.07 -23.26 18.42
C GLU A 263 2.47 -23.67 17.00
N GLU A 264 3.68 -24.18 16.88
CA GLU A 264 4.19 -24.78 15.66
C GLU A 264 3.73 -26.24 15.54
N HIS A 265 3.37 -26.66 14.34
CA HIS A 265 3.02 -28.05 14.03
C HIS A 265 3.56 -28.44 12.64
N ALA A 266 3.42 -29.71 12.26
CA ALA A 266 3.98 -30.23 11.01
C ALA A 266 3.50 -29.50 9.73
N GLY A 267 2.39 -28.77 9.79
CA GLY A 267 1.85 -27.98 8.66
C GLY A 267 2.08 -26.48 8.77
N GLY A 268 2.81 -26.00 9.80
CA GLY A 268 3.06 -24.57 10.02
C GLY A 268 2.67 -24.09 11.42
N PHE A 269 1.85 -23.04 11.50
CA PHE A 269 1.48 -22.40 12.77
C PHE A 269 -0.05 -22.37 12.93
N ARG A 270 -0.50 -22.54 14.17
CA ARG A 270 -1.92 -22.43 14.54
C ARG A 270 -2.07 -21.78 15.92
N ARG A 271 -3.26 -21.31 16.24
CA ARG A 271 -3.58 -20.84 17.58
C ARG A 271 -3.36 -21.98 18.58
N ALA A 272 -2.71 -21.70 19.69
CA ALA A 272 -2.56 -22.66 20.79
C ALA A 272 -3.93 -23.00 21.38
N ALA A 273 -4.11 -24.28 21.76
CA ALA A 273 -5.29 -24.69 22.50
C ALA A 273 -5.27 -24.06 23.91
N VAL A 274 -6.37 -23.48 24.33
CA VAL A 274 -6.56 -22.91 25.68
C VAL A 274 -6.88 -24.02 26.66
#